data_452204034a19eb6f6408f5f565b6a4b8
#
_entry.id   452204034a19eb6f6408f5f565b6a4b8
#
_cell.length_a   1.000
_cell.length_b   1.000
_cell.length_c   1.000
_cell.angle_alpha   90.00
_cell.angle_beta   90.00
_cell.angle_gamma   90.00
#
_symmetry.space_group_name_H-M   'P 1'
#
loop_
_entity.id
_entity.type
_entity.pdbx_description
1 polymer ?
#
loop_
_entity_poly.entity_id
_entity_poly.type
_entity_poly.pdbx_seq_one_letter_code
_entity_poly.pdbx_strand_id
1 'polypeptide(L)'
;MTHAPDLRAPNLEAKERAAASLYRYNIEKTGIDDRMPVGAELCSSSGEVLGGLWGRTELGLLFLDMFFLPERVRGKSQGARLLAVVEEEARSRA
;
A
#
# COMPACT_ATOMS: atom_id res chain seq x y z
N MET A 1 -33.42 -24.78 4.91
CA MET A 1 -33.35 -23.51 5.61
C MET A 1 -31.89 -23.04 5.70
N THR A 2 -31.64 -21.81 5.35
CA THR A 2 -30.27 -21.24 5.36
C THR A 2 -30.05 -20.48 6.66
N HIS A 3 -28.96 -20.76 7.34
CA HIS A 3 -28.59 -20.00 8.52
C HIS A 3 -27.91 -18.67 8.12
N ALA A 4 -28.17 -17.62 8.89
CA ALA A 4 -27.42 -16.39 8.72
C ALA A 4 -25.96 -16.63 9.05
N PRO A 5 -25.02 -16.02 8.31
CA PRO A 5 -23.61 -16.13 8.65
C PRO A 5 -23.29 -15.54 10.04
N ASP A 6 -22.34 -16.11 10.71
CA ASP A 6 -21.90 -15.65 12.03
C ASP A 6 -20.74 -14.63 11.89
N LEU A 7 -20.65 -13.75 12.87
CA LEU A 7 -19.55 -12.80 12.97
C LEU A 7 -18.50 -13.32 13.97
N ARG A 8 -17.25 -13.09 13.67
CA ARG A 8 -16.15 -13.46 14.57
C ARG A 8 -15.01 -12.46 14.43
N ALA A 9 -14.06 -12.56 15.34
CA ALA A 9 -12.86 -11.72 15.27
C ALA A 9 -12.08 -12.00 13.99
N PRO A 10 -11.43 -10.99 13.41
CA PRO A 10 -10.65 -11.16 12.17
C PRO A 10 -9.40 -11.99 12.39
N ASN A 11 -8.95 -12.65 11.33
CA ASN A 11 -7.63 -13.26 11.30
C ASN A 11 -6.91 -12.87 10.00
N LEU A 12 -5.58 -12.90 10.05
CA LEU A 12 -4.75 -12.43 8.95
C LEU A 12 -4.91 -13.28 7.69
N GLU A 13 -4.98 -14.60 7.84
CA GLU A 13 -5.12 -15.49 6.68
C GLU A 13 -6.40 -15.23 5.91
N ALA A 14 -7.51 -15.02 6.62
CA ALA A 14 -8.79 -14.71 5.97
C ALA A 14 -8.71 -13.40 5.23
N LYS A 15 -8.05 -12.39 5.81
CA LYS A 15 -7.84 -11.10 5.17
C LYS A 15 -7.04 -11.25 3.89
N GLU A 16 -5.95 -12.02 3.93
CA GLU A 16 -5.10 -12.25 2.77
C GLU A 16 -5.84 -12.99 1.66
N ARG A 17 -6.64 -14.00 1.99
CA ARG A 17 -7.45 -14.70 1.01
C ARG A 17 -8.49 -13.79 0.37
N ALA A 18 -9.13 -12.96 1.17
CA ALA A 18 -10.11 -11.99 0.67
C ALA A 18 -9.46 -10.97 -0.27
N ALA A 19 -8.27 -10.49 0.09
CA ALA A 19 -7.52 -9.55 -0.75
C ALA A 19 -7.15 -10.18 -2.09
N ALA A 20 -6.69 -11.44 -2.09
CA ALA A 20 -6.34 -12.16 -3.30
C ALA A 20 -7.58 -12.40 -4.18
N SER A 21 -8.71 -12.74 -3.57
CA SER A 21 -9.96 -12.96 -4.29
C SER A 21 -10.48 -11.67 -4.92
N LEU A 22 -10.40 -10.56 -4.19
CA LEU A 22 -10.80 -9.25 -4.72
C LEU A 22 -9.92 -8.84 -5.89
N TYR A 23 -8.61 -9.06 -5.77
CA TYR A 23 -7.67 -8.75 -6.85
C TYR A 23 -8.01 -9.53 -8.12
N ARG A 24 -8.24 -10.84 -8.01
CA ARG A 24 -8.64 -11.66 -9.16
C ARG A 24 -9.96 -11.20 -9.76
N TYR A 25 -10.92 -10.88 -8.90
CA TYR A 25 -12.22 -10.37 -9.35
C TYR A 25 -12.05 -9.10 -10.18
N ASN A 26 -11.20 -8.18 -9.71
CA ASN A 26 -10.95 -6.93 -10.41
C ASN A 26 -10.29 -7.16 -11.78
N ILE A 27 -9.35 -8.12 -11.87
CA ILE A 27 -8.74 -8.49 -13.14
C ILE A 27 -9.79 -9.05 -14.10
N GLU A 28 -10.66 -9.94 -13.63
CA GLU A 28 -11.73 -10.53 -14.44
C GLU A 28 -12.70 -9.49 -14.97
N LYS A 29 -13.01 -8.48 -14.16
CA LYS A 29 -13.99 -7.45 -14.55
C LYS A 29 -13.40 -6.37 -15.45
N THR A 30 -12.15 -6.00 -15.26
CA THR A 30 -11.52 -4.91 -15.99
C THR A 30 -10.62 -5.38 -17.13
N GLY A 31 -10.13 -6.61 -17.07
CA GLY A 31 -9.11 -7.11 -17.99
C GLY A 31 -7.73 -6.52 -17.74
N ILE A 32 -7.55 -5.84 -16.60
CA ILE A 32 -6.31 -5.14 -16.28
C ILE A 32 -5.63 -5.80 -15.09
N ASP A 33 -4.36 -6.17 -15.29
CA ASP A 33 -3.49 -6.73 -14.26
C ASP A 33 -2.22 -5.89 -14.23
N ASP A 34 -2.32 -4.72 -13.60
CA ASP A 34 -1.26 -3.73 -13.58
C ASP A 34 -0.78 -3.37 -12.17
N ARG A 35 -1.08 -4.20 -11.19
CA ARG A 35 -0.62 -3.97 -9.81
C ARG A 35 0.90 -3.97 -9.75
N MET A 36 1.48 -2.89 -9.20
CA MET A 36 2.91 -2.74 -9.08
C MET A 36 3.27 -2.04 -7.78
N PRO A 37 4.26 -2.58 -7.00
CA PRO A 37 4.71 -1.91 -5.78
C PRO A 37 5.29 -0.54 -6.07
N VAL A 38 5.12 0.36 -5.12
CA VAL A 38 5.75 1.68 -5.13
C VAL A 38 6.14 2.02 -3.70
N GLY A 39 7.23 2.76 -3.53
CA GLY A 39 7.64 3.16 -2.21
C GLY A 39 8.85 4.08 -2.24
N ALA A 40 9.12 4.66 -1.09
CA ALA A 40 10.32 5.44 -0.85
C ALA A 40 10.73 5.23 0.59
N GLU A 41 12.02 5.14 0.83
CA GLU A 41 12.57 4.90 2.16
C GLU A 41 13.45 6.06 2.58
N LEU A 42 13.32 6.45 3.85
CA LEU A 42 14.19 7.45 4.45
C LEU A 42 15.35 6.73 5.13
N CYS A 43 16.56 7.02 4.69
CA CYS A 43 17.76 6.35 5.18
C CYS A 43 18.68 7.30 5.89
N SER A 44 19.43 6.78 6.87
CA SER A 44 20.54 7.51 7.50
C SER A 44 21.72 7.57 6.56
N SER A 45 22.73 8.38 6.93
CA SER A 45 23.97 8.49 6.15
C SER A 45 24.74 7.16 6.08
N SER A 46 24.49 6.24 7.02
CA SER A 46 25.07 4.90 7.02
C SER A 46 24.26 3.87 6.23
N GLY A 47 23.13 4.28 5.64
CA GLY A 47 22.27 3.39 4.86
C GLY A 47 21.21 2.66 5.65
N GLU A 48 21.08 2.94 6.95
CA GLU A 48 20.03 2.35 7.76
C GLU A 48 18.66 2.93 7.39
N VAL A 49 17.67 2.09 7.16
CA VAL A 49 16.30 2.54 6.88
C VAL A 49 15.66 3.04 8.16
N LEU A 50 15.29 4.31 8.18
CA LEU A 50 14.68 4.97 9.34
C LEU A 50 13.16 4.95 9.28
N GLY A 51 12.60 4.99 8.10
CA GLY A 51 11.17 4.98 7.88
C GLY A 51 10.88 4.98 6.41
N GLY A 52 9.62 5.15 6.03
CA GLY A 52 9.27 5.14 4.63
C GLY A 52 7.78 5.17 4.38
N LEU A 53 7.45 5.11 3.11
CA LEU A 53 6.10 5.05 2.61
C LEU A 53 6.04 3.95 1.55
N TRP A 54 5.17 2.99 1.76
CA TRP A 54 5.04 1.83 0.87
C TRP A 54 3.60 1.69 0.41
N GLY A 55 3.43 1.33 -0.84
CA GLY A 55 2.11 1.14 -1.40
C GLY A 55 2.18 0.43 -2.75
N ARG A 56 1.17 0.66 -3.56
CA ARG A 56 1.08 0.08 -4.88
C ARG A 56 0.26 0.98 -5.80
N THR A 57 0.52 0.87 -7.09
CA THR A 57 -0.36 1.46 -8.10
C THR A 57 -1.17 0.34 -8.74
N GLU A 58 -2.42 0.61 -9.05
CA GLU A 58 -3.34 -0.36 -9.65
C GLU A 58 -4.52 0.40 -10.23
N LEU A 59 -4.89 0.10 -11.46
CA LEU A 59 -6.06 0.69 -12.12
C LEU A 59 -6.05 2.22 -12.13
N GLY A 60 -4.86 2.81 -12.28
CA GLY A 60 -4.72 4.27 -12.29
C GLY A 60 -4.79 4.92 -10.93
N LEU A 61 -4.81 4.14 -9.85
CA LEU A 61 -4.90 4.64 -8.48
C LEU A 61 -3.62 4.33 -7.71
N LEU A 62 -3.35 5.16 -6.72
CA LEU A 62 -2.28 4.95 -5.76
C LEU A 62 -2.89 4.53 -4.43
N PHE A 63 -2.49 3.36 -3.94
CA PHE A 63 -2.89 2.84 -2.63
C PHE A 63 -1.69 2.88 -1.70
N LEU A 64 -1.85 3.49 -0.53
CA LEU A 64 -0.80 3.54 0.48
C LEU A 64 -1.06 2.46 1.52
N ASP A 65 -0.11 1.53 1.67
CA ASP A 65 -0.24 0.40 2.58
C ASP A 65 0.37 0.68 3.94
N MET A 66 1.49 1.40 3.98
CA MET A 66 2.16 1.72 5.23
C MET A 66 2.94 3.04 5.11
N PHE A 67 2.82 3.87 6.15
CA PHE A 67 3.58 5.10 6.26
C PHE A 67 4.13 5.17 7.69
N PHE A 68 5.44 5.15 7.83
CA PHE A 68 6.08 5.20 9.13
C PHE A 68 7.25 6.17 9.14
N LEU A 69 7.26 7.04 10.15
CA LEU A 69 8.38 7.94 10.46
C LEU A 69 8.65 7.87 11.95
N PRO A 70 9.91 7.63 12.37
CA PRO A 70 10.26 7.75 13.78
C PRO A 70 10.02 9.17 14.28
N GLU A 71 9.67 9.30 15.54
CA GLU A 71 9.36 10.59 16.15
C GLU A 71 10.46 11.62 15.94
N ARG A 72 11.72 11.21 16.04
CA ARG A 72 12.87 12.12 15.93
C ARG A 72 13.02 12.79 14.55
N VAL A 73 12.40 12.25 13.52
CA VAL A 73 12.48 12.82 12.15
C VAL A 73 11.17 13.47 11.72
N ARG A 74 10.15 13.41 12.56
CA ARG A 74 8.87 14.06 12.27
C ARG A 74 9.00 15.57 12.38
N GLY A 75 8.14 16.29 11.67
CA GLY A 75 8.13 17.75 11.71
C GLY A 75 9.22 18.42 10.90
N LYS A 76 10.00 17.65 10.12
CA LYS A 76 11.05 18.17 9.24
C LYS A 76 10.69 18.02 7.77
N SER A 77 9.42 17.97 7.45
CA SER A 77 8.88 17.80 6.09
C SER A 77 9.30 16.49 5.41
N GLN A 78 9.77 15.51 6.17
CA GLN A 78 10.19 14.23 5.60
C GLN A 78 9.00 13.43 5.06
N GLY A 79 7.85 13.49 5.73
CA GLY A 79 6.63 12.84 5.24
C GLY A 79 6.19 13.41 3.89
N ALA A 80 6.23 14.72 3.76
CA ALA A 80 5.87 15.39 2.51
C ALA A 80 6.84 15.01 1.38
N ARG A 81 8.13 14.89 1.69
CA ARG A 81 9.14 14.45 0.70
C ARG A 81 8.88 13.02 0.23
N LEU A 82 8.61 12.11 1.15
CA LEU A 82 8.28 10.71 0.82
C LEU A 82 7.04 10.63 -0.05
N LEU A 83 6.01 11.35 0.34
CA LEU A 83 4.75 11.36 -0.42
C LEU A 83 4.96 11.92 -1.83
N ALA A 84 5.73 13.02 -1.95
CA ALA A 84 6.02 13.61 -3.25
C ALA A 84 6.75 12.64 -4.19
N VAL A 85 7.71 11.89 -3.67
CA VAL A 85 8.45 10.88 -4.46
C VAL A 85 7.50 9.77 -4.93
N VAL A 86 6.67 9.26 -4.04
CA VAL A 86 5.73 8.17 -4.36
C VAL A 86 4.65 8.65 -5.35
N GLU A 87 4.14 9.85 -5.18
CA GLU A 87 3.16 10.42 -6.09
C GLU A 87 3.73 10.65 -7.49
N GLU A 88 4.97 11.11 -7.57
CA GLU A 88 5.64 11.32 -8.87
C GLU A 88 5.82 10.01 -9.61
N GLU A 89 6.25 8.96 -8.91
CA GLU A 89 6.35 7.62 -9.50
C GLU A 89 4.99 7.11 -9.96
N ALA A 90 3.96 7.32 -9.17
CA ALA A 90 2.61 6.91 -9.53
C ALA A 90 2.12 7.64 -10.79
N ARG A 91 2.41 8.95 -10.90
CA ARG A 91 2.05 9.72 -12.09
C ARG A 91 2.77 9.21 -13.34
N SER A 92 4.03 8.80 -13.21
CA SER A 92 4.80 8.28 -14.33
C SER A 92 4.24 6.97 -14.89
N ARG A 93 3.44 6.26 -14.10
CA ARG A 93 2.80 4.99 -14.47
C ARG A 93 1.40 5.17 -15.06
N ALA A 94 0.85 6.35 -14.93
CA ALA A 94 -0.51 6.63 -15.39
C ALA A 94 -0.60 6.78 -16.91
#